data_f57900c183b85f0dd322605eca4388d4
#
_entry.id   f57900c183b85f0dd322605eca4388d4
#
_cell.length_a   1.000
_cell.length_b   1.000
_cell.length_c   1.000
_cell.angle_alpha   90.00
_cell.angle_beta   90.00
_cell.angle_gamma   90.00
#
_symmetry.space_group_name_H-M   'P 1'
#
loop_
_entity.id
_entity.type
_entity.pdbx_description
1 polymer ?
#
loop_
_entity_poly.entity_id
_entity_poly.type
_entity_poly.pdbx_seq_one_letter_code
_entity_poly.pdbx_strand_id
1 'polypeptide(L)'
;SFNVNATITDISRGPTVTRYELKPAAGVRISKITNLADDIALNLAATHVRIEAPIPGKAAVGIEVPNIVKNTVSMRELIDTPEFYEHRSLLSAGIGKDIAGNCVYCDIAKMPHLLVAGTTGSGKSVCMNSIITSILYRAKPDEVKFLMIDPKQVEFSKYANIPHLLVPVVTDPRKAAGALGWAVSEMLQRYQKLSQVGVRDIEGYNKYVQKHEDMESMPKICIFIDEFADLMMAAPKEVEDSVCRLAQMARAVGMHLVIATQRPSVDVITGLIKANISSRIALTVSSQIDSRTILDAAGAEKLLGHGDMLYNPIGASKPLRVQGCFISDEEVEALCDFVKNQGESQYDEEIAKEIEAKAVQDKKSSPFEDDGDAEQLDVLFDKAVDIVLETGTASTSFLQRKLSVGYARGAKIIDQLEEKGIIGPANGSKGREILINRQQWLEMQAYSSNKVPFTSENTEQMSFDENEIEDDGVVSENYNDIDE
;
A
#
# COMPACT_ATOMS: atom_id res chain seq x y z
N SER A 1 -40.13 -3.08 28.38
CA SER A 1 -40.77 -1.80 28.07
C SER A 1 -41.04 -1.61 26.56
N PHE A 2 -40.33 -2.31 25.66
CA PHE A 2 -40.46 -2.14 24.19
C PHE A 2 -41.50 -3.09 23.55
N ASN A 3 -42.39 -3.71 24.30
CA ASN A 3 -43.36 -4.70 23.82
C ASN A 3 -42.75 -5.83 22.97
N VAL A 4 -41.58 -6.32 23.37
CA VAL A 4 -40.91 -7.47 22.80
C VAL A 4 -40.81 -8.56 23.85
N ASN A 5 -41.46 -9.67 23.60
CA ASN A 5 -41.34 -10.84 24.49
C ASN A 5 -40.05 -11.61 24.12
N ALA A 6 -39.10 -11.61 25.04
CA ALA A 6 -37.87 -12.36 24.93
C ALA A 6 -37.38 -12.77 26.34
N THR A 7 -36.68 -13.87 26.42
CA THR A 7 -36.05 -14.35 27.67
C THR A 7 -34.54 -14.24 27.57
N ILE A 8 -33.88 -13.78 28.62
CA ILE A 8 -32.43 -13.80 28.74
C ILE A 8 -31.97 -15.24 28.92
N THR A 9 -31.10 -15.73 28.06
CA THR A 9 -30.57 -17.10 28.12
C THR A 9 -29.16 -17.17 28.67
N ASP A 10 -28.37 -16.11 28.45
CA ASP A 10 -27.00 -16.06 28.93
C ASP A 10 -26.52 -14.60 29.04
N ILE A 11 -25.49 -14.36 29.85
CA ILE A 11 -24.81 -13.06 29.99
C ILE A 11 -23.33 -13.30 30.03
N SER A 12 -22.63 -12.81 28.96
CA SER A 12 -21.16 -12.86 28.85
C SER A 12 -20.60 -11.49 29.12
N ARG A 13 -19.70 -11.37 30.11
CA ARG A 13 -19.05 -10.10 30.47
C ARG A 13 -17.60 -10.07 29.95
N GLY A 14 -17.37 -9.29 28.92
CA GLY A 14 -16.04 -9.08 28.34
C GLY A 14 -15.33 -7.85 28.93
N PRO A 15 -14.13 -7.56 28.40
CA PRO A 15 -13.29 -6.44 28.88
C PRO A 15 -13.97 -5.08 28.74
N THR A 16 -14.64 -4.82 27.64
CA THR A 16 -15.21 -3.51 27.29
C THR A 16 -16.72 -3.53 27.07
N VAL A 17 -17.29 -4.70 26.80
CA VAL A 17 -18.73 -4.88 26.56
C VAL A 17 -19.28 -6.08 27.33
N THR A 18 -20.56 -6.00 27.68
CA THR A 18 -21.33 -7.14 28.20
C THR A 18 -22.37 -7.55 27.16
N ARG A 19 -22.37 -8.82 26.76
CA ARG A 19 -23.38 -9.41 25.85
C ARG A 19 -24.49 -10.04 26.64
N TYR A 20 -25.71 -9.62 26.36
CA TYR A 20 -26.94 -10.25 26.83
C TYR A 20 -27.52 -11.09 25.71
N GLU A 21 -27.58 -12.40 25.86
CA GLU A 21 -28.19 -13.32 24.90
C GLU A 21 -29.70 -13.43 25.17
N LEU A 22 -30.48 -13.14 24.15
CA LEU A 22 -31.95 -13.13 24.24
C LEU A 22 -32.52 -14.17 23.28
N LYS A 23 -33.43 -15.02 23.78
CA LYS A 23 -34.25 -15.90 22.97
C LYS A 23 -35.60 -15.21 22.73
N PRO A 24 -35.92 -14.76 21.50
CA PRO A 24 -37.20 -14.18 21.16
C PRO A 24 -38.31 -15.22 21.34
N ALA A 25 -39.49 -14.80 21.80
CA ALA A 25 -40.68 -15.66 21.85
C ALA A 25 -41.14 -16.01 20.41
N ALA A 26 -41.90 -17.09 20.28
CA ALA A 26 -42.46 -17.50 19.00
C ALA A 26 -43.28 -16.37 18.36
N GLY A 27 -43.05 -16.11 17.06
CA GLY A 27 -43.71 -15.04 16.30
C GLY A 27 -43.07 -13.66 16.40
N VAL A 28 -42.02 -13.45 17.21
CA VAL A 28 -41.26 -12.20 17.27
C VAL A 28 -40.28 -12.14 16.10
N ARG A 29 -40.44 -11.15 15.24
CA ARG A 29 -39.50 -10.90 14.12
C ARG A 29 -38.19 -10.32 14.66
N ILE A 30 -37.06 -10.80 14.14
CA ILE A 30 -35.71 -10.31 14.51
C ILE A 30 -35.57 -8.79 14.27
N SER A 31 -36.13 -8.28 13.17
CA SER A 31 -36.11 -6.84 12.85
C SER A 31 -36.77 -5.97 13.93
N LYS A 32 -37.75 -6.50 14.68
CA LYS A 32 -38.36 -5.78 15.80
C LYS A 32 -37.37 -5.58 16.97
N ILE A 33 -36.35 -6.43 17.08
CA ILE A 33 -35.31 -6.30 18.09
C ILE A 33 -34.13 -5.44 17.54
N THR A 34 -33.69 -5.71 16.32
CA THR A 34 -32.53 -5.00 15.75
C THR A 34 -32.79 -3.51 15.56
N ASN A 35 -34.01 -3.11 15.26
CA ASN A 35 -34.40 -1.70 15.11
C ASN A 35 -34.46 -0.94 16.44
N LEU A 36 -34.39 -1.62 17.60
CA LEU A 36 -34.41 -0.99 18.93
C LEU A 36 -32.99 -0.62 19.42
N ALA A 37 -31.95 -0.78 18.62
CA ALA A 37 -30.58 -0.56 19.07
C ALA A 37 -30.37 0.86 19.64
N ASP A 38 -30.87 1.89 18.94
CA ASP A 38 -30.74 3.29 19.36
C ASP A 38 -31.64 3.62 20.57
N ASP A 39 -32.84 3.07 20.61
CA ASP A 39 -33.71 3.21 21.77
C ASP A 39 -33.14 2.55 23.05
N ILE A 40 -32.49 1.40 22.88
CA ILE A 40 -31.81 0.72 23.98
C ILE A 40 -30.59 1.53 24.43
N ALA A 41 -29.80 2.05 23.48
CA ALA A 41 -28.65 2.89 23.79
C ALA A 41 -29.07 4.15 24.57
N LEU A 42 -30.12 4.83 24.14
CA LEU A 42 -30.68 5.99 24.85
C LEU A 42 -31.11 5.64 26.28
N ASN A 43 -31.83 4.56 26.47
CA ASN A 43 -32.32 4.12 27.82
C ASN A 43 -31.19 3.72 28.77
N LEU A 44 -30.06 3.25 28.21
CA LEU A 44 -28.90 2.82 29.01
C LEU A 44 -27.83 3.95 29.11
N ALA A 45 -28.10 5.12 28.56
CA ALA A 45 -27.13 6.21 28.42
C ALA A 45 -25.79 5.76 27.80
N ALA A 46 -25.85 4.78 26.87
CA ALA A 46 -24.71 4.24 26.17
C ALA A 46 -24.50 4.99 24.84
N THR A 47 -23.27 5.17 24.41
CA THR A 47 -22.95 5.81 23.13
C THR A 47 -23.50 5.03 21.95
N HIS A 48 -23.33 3.70 21.96
CA HIS A 48 -23.82 2.77 20.95
C HIS A 48 -24.13 1.42 21.58
N VAL A 49 -25.12 0.73 21.01
CA VAL A 49 -25.41 -0.67 21.31
C VAL A 49 -25.37 -1.44 20.01
N ARG A 50 -24.60 -2.54 19.98
CA ARG A 50 -24.56 -3.44 18.82
C ARG A 50 -25.46 -4.63 19.06
N ILE A 51 -26.26 -4.98 18.06
CA ILE A 51 -27.14 -6.16 18.12
C ILE A 51 -26.64 -7.17 17.08
N GLU A 52 -26.25 -8.35 17.55
CA GLU A 52 -25.90 -9.49 16.71
C GLU A 52 -27.09 -10.45 16.59
N ALA A 53 -27.61 -10.59 15.39
CA ALA A 53 -28.82 -11.37 15.16
C ALA A 53 -28.79 -12.13 13.84
N PRO A 54 -28.86 -13.46 13.87
CA PRO A 54 -28.69 -14.35 15.02
C PRO A 54 -27.23 -14.49 15.47
N ILE A 55 -27.00 -14.93 16.72
CA ILE A 55 -25.68 -15.34 17.18
C ILE A 55 -25.28 -16.61 16.41
N PRO A 56 -24.03 -16.73 15.88
CA PRO A 56 -23.57 -17.93 15.19
C PRO A 56 -23.76 -19.20 16.06
N GLY A 57 -24.40 -20.21 15.48
CA GLY A 57 -24.63 -21.49 16.17
C GLY A 57 -25.69 -21.47 17.28
N LYS A 58 -26.37 -20.32 17.57
CA LYS A 58 -27.38 -20.21 18.59
C LYS A 58 -28.67 -19.61 18.03
N ALA A 59 -29.83 -20.12 18.47
CA ALA A 59 -31.15 -19.55 18.18
C ALA A 59 -31.45 -18.35 19.12
N ALA A 60 -30.53 -17.39 19.18
CA ALA A 60 -30.56 -16.25 20.09
C ALA A 60 -30.07 -14.97 19.40
N VAL A 61 -30.41 -13.84 19.99
CA VAL A 61 -29.96 -12.49 19.61
C VAL A 61 -29.06 -11.99 20.73
N GLY A 62 -27.88 -11.51 20.39
CA GLY A 62 -26.94 -10.88 21.31
C GLY A 62 -27.10 -9.37 21.31
N ILE A 63 -27.29 -8.77 22.47
CA ILE A 63 -27.26 -7.33 22.69
C ILE A 63 -25.95 -7.00 23.42
N GLU A 64 -25.06 -6.27 22.76
CA GLU A 64 -23.76 -5.90 23.29
C GLU A 64 -23.82 -4.47 23.81
N VAL A 65 -23.70 -4.34 25.11
CA VAL A 65 -23.80 -3.08 25.85
C VAL A 65 -22.42 -2.70 26.37
N PRO A 66 -21.93 -1.47 26.15
CA PRO A 66 -20.66 -0.99 26.67
C PRO A 66 -20.62 -1.08 28.21
N ASN A 67 -19.51 -1.55 28.75
CA ASN A 67 -19.28 -1.52 30.19
C ASN A 67 -19.06 -0.09 30.67
N ILE A 68 -19.54 0.25 31.87
CA ILE A 68 -19.24 1.55 32.51
C ILE A 68 -17.74 1.66 32.80
N VAL A 69 -17.15 0.60 33.34
CA VAL A 69 -15.71 0.49 33.55
C VAL A 69 -15.15 -0.45 32.48
N LYS A 70 -14.28 0.09 31.64
CA LYS A 70 -13.60 -0.67 30.59
C LYS A 70 -12.24 -1.13 31.11
N ASN A 71 -11.93 -2.41 30.93
CA ASN A 71 -10.64 -2.98 31.29
C ASN A 71 -9.74 -3.01 30.07
N THR A 72 -8.53 -2.50 30.20
CA THR A 72 -7.50 -2.63 29.18
C THR A 72 -7.01 -4.07 29.14
N VAL A 73 -6.91 -4.64 27.95
CA VAL A 73 -6.28 -5.93 27.72
C VAL A 73 -4.82 -5.70 27.43
N SER A 74 -3.90 -6.13 28.28
CA SER A 74 -2.47 -5.94 28.04
C SER A 74 -1.94 -6.98 27.06
N MET A 75 -0.93 -6.60 26.25
CA MET A 75 -0.23 -7.52 25.37
C MET A 75 0.35 -8.72 26.15
N ARG A 76 0.85 -8.49 27.37
CA ARG A 76 1.38 -9.54 28.23
C ARG A 76 0.38 -10.63 28.54
N GLU A 77 -0.91 -10.28 28.73
CA GLU A 77 -1.97 -11.29 28.99
C GLU A 77 -2.17 -12.26 27.82
N LEU A 78 -1.75 -11.91 26.61
CA LEU A 78 -1.86 -12.77 25.44
C LEU A 78 -0.60 -13.60 25.22
N ILE A 79 0.59 -13.00 25.41
CA ILE A 79 1.87 -13.68 25.16
C ILE A 79 2.26 -14.61 26.32
N ASP A 80 1.80 -14.34 27.54
CA ASP A 80 2.08 -15.15 28.75
C ASP A 80 1.01 -16.23 28.95
N THR A 81 0.68 -16.96 27.89
CA THR A 81 -0.32 -18.05 27.90
C THR A 81 0.25 -19.32 27.27
N PRO A 82 -0.17 -20.51 27.73
CA PRO A 82 0.20 -21.78 27.10
C PRO A 82 -0.16 -21.80 25.61
N GLU A 83 -1.32 -21.28 25.24
CA GLU A 83 -1.81 -21.25 23.86
C GLU A 83 -0.86 -20.49 22.95
N PHE A 84 -0.26 -19.38 23.42
CA PHE A 84 0.73 -18.63 22.64
C PHE A 84 2.00 -19.42 22.43
N TYR A 85 2.54 -20.08 23.46
CA TYR A 85 3.78 -20.86 23.38
C TYR A 85 3.63 -22.16 22.58
N GLU A 86 2.49 -22.83 22.70
CA GLU A 86 2.22 -24.10 22.02
C GLU A 86 1.88 -23.92 20.53
N HIS A 87 1.60 -22.68 20.09
CA HIS A 87 1.27 -22.41 18.70
C HIS A 87 2.48 -22.72 17.81
N ARG A 88 2.32 -23.60 16.84
CA ARG A 88 3.44 -24.05 15.97
C ARG A 88 3.90 -23.01 14.96
N SER A 89 3.04 -22.05 14.60
CA SER A 89 3.35 -21.04 13.60
C SER A 89 4.14 -19.89 14.22
N LEU A 90 5.29 -19.55 13.63
CA LEU A 90 6.07 -18.37 13.99
C LEU A 90 5.34 -17.04 13.69
N LEU A 91 4.34 -17.08 12.80
CA LEU A 91 3.54 -15.92 12.40
C LEU A 91 2.18 -15.86 13.11
N SER A 92 2.04 -16.55 14.25
CA SER A 92 0.88 -16.42 15.12
C SER A 92 1.02 -15.19 16.00
N ALA A 93 0.01 -14.32 15.99
CA ALA A 93 -0.01 -13.08 16.74
C ALA A 93 -1.25 -12.98 17.65
N GLY A 94 -1.04 -12.50 18.86
CA GLY A 94 -2.12 -12.16 19.79
C GLY A 94 -2.75 -10.84 19.37
N ILE A 95 -4.06 -10.82 19.12
CA ILE A 95 -4.76 -9.60 18.70
C ILE A 95 -5.67 -9.01 19.79
N GLY A 96 -6.06 -9.79 20.77
CA GLY A 96 -6.93 -9.29 21.86
C GLY A 96 -7.72 -10.38 22.55
N LYS A 97 -8.82 -10.00 23.20
CA LYS A 97 -9.77 -10.89 23.85
C LYS A 97 -11.17 -10.76 23.24
N ASP A 98 -11.87 -11.89 23.14
CA ASP A 98 -13.27 -11.91 22.72
C ASP A 98 -14.22 -11.39 23.82
N ILE A 99 -15.52 -11.37 23.53
CA ILE A 99 -16.54 -10.91 24.47
C ILE A 99 -16.64 -11.82 25.71
N ALA A 100 -16.21 -13.08 25.62
CA ALA A 100 -16.19 -14.00 26.75
C ALA A 100 -14.91 -13.91 27.60
N GLY A 101 -13.93 -13.11 27.14
CA GLY A 101 -12.63 -12.93 27.79
C GLY A 101 -11.56 -13.91 27.34
N ASN A 102 -11.82 -14.75 26.33
CA ASN A 102 -10.84 -15.67 25.77
C ASN A 102 -9.83 -14.95 24.91
N CYS A 103 -8.56 -15.35 24.97
CA CYS A 103 -7.52 -14.82 24.10
C CYS A 103 -7.80 -15.19 22.64
N VAL A 104 -7.59 -14.23 21.73
CA VAL A 104 -7.78 -14.40 20.29
C VAL A 104 -6.43 -14.20 19.60
N TYR A 105 -6.05 -15.20 18.82
CA TYR A 105 -4.82 -15.20 18.03
C TYR A 105 -5.16 -15.22 16.53
N CYS A 106 -4.36 -14.54 15.75
CA CYS A 106 -4.39 -14.65 14.31
C CYS A 106 -3.10 -15.33 13.82
N ASP A 107 -3.20 -16.25 12.89
CA ASP A 107 -2.07 -16.94 12.29
C ASP A 107 -1.91 -16.48 10.83
N ILE A 108 -0.95 -15.58 10.60
CA ILE A 108 -0.74 -14.98 9.28
C ILE A 108 -0.31 -16.05 8.26
N ALA A 109 0.40 -17.10 8.66
CA ALA A 109 0.75 -18.19 7.74
C ALA A 109 -0.50 -18.95 7.22
N LYS A 110 -1.53 -19.10 8.06
CA LYS A 110 -2.80 -19.73 7.65
C LYS A 110 -3.71 -18.79 6.89
N MET A 111 -3.74 -17.52 7.27
CA MET A 111 -4.59 -16.49 6.68
C MET A 111 -4.00 -15.84 5.42
N PRO A 112 -2.92 -16.25 4.91
CA PRO A 112 -1.77 -15.70 4.18
C PRO A 112 -1.61 -14.18 4.21
N HIS A 113 -2.68 -13.42 4.16
CA HIS A 113 -2.64 -11.96 4.11
C HIS A 113 -3.72 -11.38 5.00
N LEU A 114 -3.49 -10.18 5.53
CA LEU A 114 -4.38 -9.49 6.45
C LEU A 114 -4.56 -8.02 6.06
N LEU A 115 -5.79 -7.56 6.02
CA LEU A 115 -6.15 -6.15 5.90
C LEU A 115 -6.61 -5.62 7.26
N VAL A 116 -6.05 -4.51 7.71
CA VAL A 116 -6.40 -3.82 8.95
C VAL A 116 -6.85 -2.39 8.61
N ALA A 117 -8.11 -2.05 8.88
CA ALA A 117 -8.61 -0.72 8.54
C ALA A 117 -9.42 -0.10 9.69
N GLY A 118 -9.31 1.23 9.82
CA GLY A 118 -10.03 2.00 10.84
C GLY A 118 -9.60 3.45 10.84
N THR A 119 -10.42 4.33 11.40
CA THR A 119 -10.12 5.77 11.48
C THR A 119 -8.98 6.08 12.44
N THR A 120 -8.46 7.30 12.39
CA THR A 120 -7.47 7.81 13.35
C THR A 120 -7.99 7.66 14.78
N GLY A 121 -7.18 7.17 15.69
CA GLY A 121 -7.56 6.93 17.09
C GLY A 121 -8.37 5.64 17.31
N SER A 122 -8.65 4.85 16.28
CA SER A 122 -9.35 3.56 16.42
C SER A 122 -8.52 2.47 17.11
N GLY A 123 -7.18 2.61 17.13
CA GLY A 123 -6.24 1.62 17.66
C GLY A 123 -5.50 0.83 16.57
N LYS A 124 -5.49 1.31 15.31
CA LYS A 124 -4.83 0.67 14.17
C LYS A 124 -3.33 0.42 14.43
N SER A 125 -2.60 1.44 14.85
CA SER A 125 -1.16 1.36 15.13
C SER A 125 -0.85 0.37 16.25
N VAL A 126 -1.64 0.38 17.31
CA VAL A 126 -1.50 -0.58 18.42
C VAL A 126 -1.78 -2.01 17.95
N CYS A 127 -2.78 -2.21 17.10
CA CYS A 127 -3.06 -3.52 16.49
C CYS A 127 -1.89 -4.00 15.61
N MET A 128 -1.30 -3.12 14.80
CA MET A 128 -0.12 -3.43 14.00
C MET A 128 1.08 -3.77 14.89
N ASN A 129 1.32 -2.96 15.92
CA ASN A 129 2.40 -3.21 16.89
C ASN A 129 2.21 -4.54 17.62
N SER A 130 0.99 -4.92 17.99
CA SER A 130 0.74 -6.21 18.64
C SER A 130 1.05 -7.40 17.74
N ILE A 131 0.78 -7.28 16.43
CA ILE A 131 1.12 -8.31 15.44
C ILE A 131 2.64 -8.43 15.28
N ILE A 132 3.33 -7.31 15.05
CA ILE A 132 4.79 -7.25 14.86
C ILE A 132 5.50 -7.78 16.13
N THR A 133 5.10 -7.28 17.29
CA THR A 133 5.63 -7.71 18.58
C THR A 133 5.48 -9.21 18.80
N SER A 134 4.29 -9.77 18.52
CA SER A 134 4.04 -11.22 18.64
C SER A 134 5.04 -12.04 17.80
N ILE A 135 5.34 -11.59 16.59
CA ILE A 135 6.29 -12.27 15.70
C ILE A 135 7.71 -12.15 16.25
N LEU A 136 8.11 -10.96 16.71
CA LEU A 136 9.45 -10.73 17.30
C LEU A 136 9.69 -11.56 18.57
N TYR A 137 8.64 -11.87 19.34
CA TYR A 137 8.74 -12.78 20.49
C TYR A 137 8.95 -14.23 20.13
N ARG A 138 8.67 -14.63 18.88
CA ARG A 138 8.64 -16.04 18.46
C ARG A 138 9.70 -16.40 17.43
N ALA A 139 10.05 -15.48 16.56
CA ALA A 139 10.85 -15.76 15.37
C ALA A 139 12.23 -15.09 15.45
N LYS A 140 13.24 -15.82 15.02
CA LYS A 140 14.60 -15.30 14.83
C LYS A 140 14.72 -14.62 13.44
N PRO A 141 15.75 -13.80 13.25
CA PRO A 141 15.99 -13.12 11.97
C PRO A 141 16.27 -14.04 10.77
N ASP A 142 16.72 -15.25 11.01
CA ASP A 142 16.94 -16.29 10.01
C ASP A 142 15.66 -17.09 9.67
N GLU A 143 14.63 -16.99 10.50
CA GLU A 143 13.34 -17.64 10.32
C GLU A 143 12.31 -16.71 9.68
N VAL A 144 12.32 -15.41 10.07
CA VAL A 144 11.36 -14.41 9.58
C VAL A 144 12.09 -13.10 9.31
N LYS A 145 11.86 -12.54 8.13
CA LYS A 145 12.32 -11.22 7.71
C LYS A 145 11.15 -10.28 7.49
N PHE A 146 11.41 -8.99 7.65
CA PHE A 146 10.42 -7.93 7.48
C PHE A 146 10.79 -6.99 6.33
N LEU A 147 9.81 -6.64 5.52
CA LEU A 147 9.81 -5.48 4.64
C LEU A 147 8.76 -4.51 5.18
N MET A 148 9.20 -3.37 5.68
CA MET A 148 8.32 -2.38 6.29
C MET A 148 8.21 -1.12 5.43
N ILE A 149 6.97 -0.69 5.18
CA ILE A 149 6.63 0.49 4.36
C ILE A 149 5.81 1.45 5.22
N ASP A 150 6.36 2.63 5.48
CA ASP A 150 5.75 3.67 6.30
C ASP A 150 5.94 5.05 5.64
N PRO A 151 5.02 5.46 4.75
CA PRO A 151 5.13 6.75 4.06
C PRO A 151 5.12 7.97 4.98
N LYS A 152 4.56 7.82 6.18
CA LYS A 152 4.43 8.91 7.15
C LYS A 152 5.61 9.01 8.11
N GLN A 153 6.49 8.02 8.17
CA GLN A 153 7.66 7.94 9.06
C GLN A 153 7.32 8.06 10.55
N VAL A 154 6.16 7.55 10.96
CA VAL A 154 5.66 7.68 12.35
C VAL A 154 5.65 6.34 13.06
N GLU A 155 5.01 5.35 12.46
CA GLU A 155 4.64 4.11 13.14
C GLU A 155 5.77 3.08 13.19
N PHE A 156 6.55 2.95 12.10
CA PHE A 156 7.60 1.94 12.00
C PHE A 156 9.01 2.44 12.28
N SER A 157 9.18 3.72 12.61
CA SER A 157 10.48 4.30 12.98
C SER A 157 11.14 3.58 14.18
N LYS A 158 10.36 3.06 15.11
CA LYS A 158 10.81 2.30 16.30
C LYS A 158 11.51 1.00 15.93
N TYR A 159 11.11 0.37 14.83
CA TYR A 159 11.68 -0.88 14.34
C TYR A 159 12.95 -0.70 13.50
N ALA A 160 13.40 0.55 13.29
CA ALA A 160 14.65 0.80 12.57
C ALA A 160 15.82 0.02 13.19
N ASN A 161 16.66 -0.57 12.34
CA ASN A 161 17.86 -1.34 12.71
C ASN A 161 17.62 -2.65 13.48
N ILE A 162 16.40 -3.21 13.52
CA ILE A 162 16.24 -4.57 14.01
C ILE A 162 16.78 -5.57 12.98
N PRO A 163 17.41 -6.70 13.41
CA PRO A 163 18.03 -7.68 12.48
C PRO A 163 17.01 -8.40 11.57
N HIS A 164 15.73 -8.29 11.85
CA HIS A 164 14.66 -8.83 11.02
C HIS A 164 14.40 -8.03 9.74
N LEU A 165 14.84 -6.77 9.64
CA LEU A 165 14.63 -5.95 8.45
C LEU A 165 15.51 -6.40 7.28
N LEU A 166 14.94 -6.54 6.09
CA LEU A 166 15.65 -6.79 4.84
C LEU A 166 16.36 -5.53 4.33
N VAL A 167 15.67 -4.41 4.41
CA VAL A 167 16.13 -3.07 4.01
C VAL A 167 15.67 -2.06 5.05
N PRO A 168 16.23 -0.82 5.10
CA PRO A 168 15.66 0.24 5.92
C PRO A 168 14.17 0.42 5.65
N VAL A 169 13.41 0.89 6.63
CA VAL A 169 11.98 1.18 6.46
C VAL A 169 11.78 2.08 5.24
N VAL A 170 10.96 1.63 4.31
CA VAL A 170 10.71 2.35 3.05
C VAL A 170 9.70 3.47 3.32
N THR A 171 10.12 4.71 3.12
CA THR A 171 9.33 5.91 3.48
C THR A 171 8.80 6.66 2.26
N ASP A 172 9.44 6.54 1.11
CA ASP A 172 9.00 7.16 -0.13
C ASP A 172 7.92 6.31 -0.81
N PRO A 173 6.74 6.85 -1.15
CA PRO A 173 5.65 6.07 -1.76
C PRO A 173 6.02 5.45 -3.13
N ARG A 174 6.91 6.09 -3.91
CA ARG A 174 7.37 5.54 -5.19
C ARG A 174 8.35 4.38 -4.97
N LYS A 175 9.28 4.54 -4.01
CA LYS A 175 10.13 3.42 -3.58
C LYS A 175 9.32 2.28 -2.99
N ALA A 176 8.17 2.57 -2.37
CA ALA A 176 7.24 1.56 -1.86
C ALA A 176 6.63 0.72 -3.00
N ALA A 177 6.24 1.33 -4.14
CA ALA A 177 5.83 0.60 -5.32
C ALA A 177 6.96 -0.29 -5.85
N GLY A 178 8.20 0.24 -5.92
CA GLY A 178 9.40 -0.53 -6.26
C GLY A 178 9.67 -1.70 -5.31
N ALA A 179 9.43 -1.52 -3.99
CA ALA A 179 9.58 -2.56 -2.98
C ALA A 179 8.56 -3.70 -3.17
N LEU A 180 7.30 -3.37 -3.50
CA LEU A 180 6.29 -4.36 -3.85
C LEU A 180 6.63 -5.08 -5.16
N GLY A 181 7.15 -4.36 -6.16
CA GLY A 181 7.67 -4.94 -7.40
C GLY A 181 8.85 -5.88 -7.17
N TRP A 182 9.78 -5.54 -6.25
CA TRP A 182 10.82 -6.43 -5.79
C TRP A 182 10.23 -7.70 -5.13
N ALA A 183 9.28 -7.53 -4.23
CA ALA A 183 8.65 -8.67 -3.55
C ALA A 183 7.99 -9.66 -4.53
N VAL A 184 7.40 -9.16 -5.63
CA VAL A 184 6.88 -10.02 -6.71
C VAL A 184 8.02 -10.78 -7.39
N SER A 185 9.17 -10.16 -7.65
CA SER A 185 10.33 -10.83 -8.25
C SER A 185 10.91 -11.88 -7.32
N GLU A 186 11.07 -11.59 -6.05
CA GLU A 186 11.52 -12.54 -5.02
C GLU A 186 10.56 -13.74 -4.92
N MET A 187 9.26 -13.49 -4.94
CA MET A 187 8.26 -14.55 -4.99
C MET A 187 8.48 -15.50 -6.17
N LEU A 188 8.72 -14.97 -7.36
CA LEU A 188 8.95 -15.77 -8.57
C LEU A 188 10.28 -16.55 -8.50
N GLN A 189 11.35 -15.94 -7.96
CA GLN A 189 12.63 -16.61 -7.73
C GLN A 189 12.48 -17.76 -6.73
N ARG A 190 11.70 -17.57 -5.66
CA ARG A 190 11.41 -18.63 -4.68
C ARG A 190 10.66 -19.78 -5.33
N TYR A 191 9.69 -19.54 -6.21
CA TYR A 191 9.02 -20.58 -6.96
C TYR A 191 10.00 -21.39 -7.84
N GLN A 192 10.96 -20.73 -8.48
CA GLN A 192 12.01 -21.42 -9.23
C GLN A 192 12.84 -22.33 -8.34
N LYS A 193 13.27 -21.86 -7.16
CA LYS A 193 14.00 -22.68 -6.17
C LYS A 193 13.17 -23.88 -5.69
N LEU A 194 11.88 -23.70 -5.41
CA LEU A 194 10.98 -24.81 -5.04
C LEU A 194 10.87 -25.83 -6.15
N SER A 195 10.75 -25.39 -7.41
CA SER A 195 10.63 -26.25 -8.60
C SER A 195 11.91 -27.07 -8.84
N GLN A 196 13.10 -26.46 -8.67
CA GLN A 196 14.39 -27.12 -8.83
C GLN A 196 14.57 -28.31 -7.86
N VAL A 197 14.04 -28.15 -6.65
CA VAL A 197 14.10 -29.18 -5.60
C VAL A 197 12.91 -30.16 -5.65
N GLY A 198 11.86 -29.82 -6.41
CA GLY A 198 10.66 -30.65 -6.56
C GLY A 198 9.74 -30.62 -5.35
N VAL A 199 9.71 -29.51 -4.58
CA VAL A 199 8.83 -29.32 -3.42
C VAL A 199 7.72 -28.30 -3.70
N ARG A 200 6.66 -28.34 -2.88
CA ARG A 200 5.44 -27.52 -3.11
C ARG A 200 5.41 -26.21 -2.35
N ASP A 201 6.15 -26.13 -1.25
CA ASP A 201 6.12 -25.00 -0.33
C ASP A 201 7.47 -24.77 0.37
N ILE A 202 7.57 -23.60 1.02
CA ILE A 202 8.80 -23.19 1.75
C ILE A 202 9.16 -24.15 2.88
N GLU A 203 8.17 -24.75 3.53
CA GLU A 203 8.41 -25.68 4.63
C GLU A 203 9.04 -26.99 4.13
N GLY A 204 8.55 -27.47 2.96
CA GLY A 204 9.16 -28.59 2.24
C GLY A 204 10.58 -28.27 1.79
N TYR A 205 10.82 -27.04 1.29
CA TYR A 205 12.14 -26.58 0.87
C TYR A 205 13.10 -26.54 2.07
N ASN A 206 12.73 -25.88 3.14
CA ASN A 206 13.59 -25.76 4.33
C ASN A 206 13.87 -27.12 4.98
N LYS A 207 12.94 -28.06 4.95
CA LYS A 207 13.20 -29.46 5.36
C LYS A 207 14.16 -30.21 4.44
N TYR A 208 14.12 -29.90 3.14
CA TYR A 208 15.05 -30.47 2.18
C TYR A 208 16.47 -29.94 2.42
N VAL A 209 16.60 -28.64 2.58
CA VAL A 209 17.87 -27.94 2.85
C VAL A 209 18.56 -28.45 4.13
N GLN A 210 17.81 -28.74 5.20
CA GLN A 210 18.37 -29.32 6.43
C GLN A 210 19.14 -30.62 6.23
N LYS A 211 18.94 -31.30 5.08
CA LYS A 211 19.63 -32.53 4.72
C LYS A 211 20.75 -32.33 3.67
N HIS A 212 20.97 -31.09 3.23
CA HIS A 212 21.90 -30.73 2.16
C HIS A 212 22.67 -29.48 2.57
N GLU A 213 23.92 -29.65 3.01
CA GLU A 213 24.75 -28.59 3.61
C GLU A 213 25.14 -27.46 2.62
N ASP A 214 25.02 -27.72 1.31
CA ASP A 214 25.37 -26.74 0.26
C ASP A 214 24.26 -25.71 -0.04
N MET A 215 23.12 -25.76 0.67
CA MET A 215 21.97 -24.92 0.41
C MET A 215 21.56 -24.14 1.66
N GLU A 216 21.06 -22.91 1.45
CA GLU A 216 20.58 -22.06 2.54
C GLU A 216 19.05 -22.13 2.69
N SER A 217 18.58 -22.09 3.92
CA SER A 217 17.14 -22.00 4.22
C SER A 217 16.60 -20.64 3.83
N MET A 218 15.34 -20.60 3.41
CA MET A 218 14.64 -19.38 3.11
C MET A 218 13.81 -18.91 4.31
N PRO A 219 14.02 -17.68 4.82
CA PRO A 219 13.15 -17.11 5.84
C PRO A 219 11.77 -16.80 5.25
N LYS A 220 10.74 -16.82 6.08
CA LYS A 220 9.44 -16.22 5.72
C LYS A 220 9.61 -14.71 5.65
N ILE A 221 8.85 -14.04 4.77
CA ILE A 221 8.88 -12.58 4.64
C ILE A 221 7.50 -12.02 4.97
N CYS A 222 7.45 -11.15 5.99
CA CYS A 222 6.26 -10.38 6.30
C CYS A 222 6.42 -8.95 5.77
N ILE A 223 5.50 -8.52 4.91
CA ILE A 223 5.46 -7.19 4.32
C ILE A 223 4.39 -6.39 5.06
N PHE A 224 4.83 -5.38 5.81
CA PHE A 224 3.95 -4.49 6.57
C PHE A 224 3.81 -3.15 5.87
N ILE A 225 2.57 -2.70 5.68
CA ILE A 225 2.25 -1.39 5.09
C ILE A 225 1.38 -0.64 6.08
N ASP A 226 1.87 0.50 6.61
CA ASP A 226 1.12 1.29 7.59
C ASP A 226 -0.05 2.06 6.97
N GLU A 227 0.17 2.71 5.84
CA GLU A 227 -0.88 3.47 5.17
C GLU A 227 -0.94 3.16 3.68
N PHE A 228 -1.79 2.20 3.34
CA PHE A 228 -1.95 1.73 1.96
C PHE A 228 -2.55 2.80 1.03
N ALA A 229 -3.38 3.69 1.59
CA ALA A 229 -3.98 4.76 0.80
C ALA A 229 -2.93 5.69 0.16
N ASP A 230 -1.82 5.97 0.86
CA ASP A 230 -0.79 6.85 0.34
C ASP A 230 -0.03 6.20 -0.83
N LEU A 231 0.12 4.88 -0.83
CA LEU A 231 0.67 4.14 -1.96
C LEU A 231 -0.29 4.14 -3.16
N MET A 232 -1.57 3.87 -2.90
CA MET A 232 -2.61 3.89 -3.94
C MET A 232 -2.82 5.27 -4.57
N MET A 233 -2.50 6.34 -3.85
CA MET A 233 -2.50 7.70 -4.42
C MET A 233 -1.28 7.99 -5.27
N ALA A 234 -0.12 7.41 -4.96
CA ALA A 234 1.13 7.67 -5.65
C ALA A 234 1.30 6.83 -6.94
N ALA A 235 0.95 5.53 -6.89
CA ALA A 235 1.12 4.59 -7.99
C ALA A 235 0.01 3.51 -7.95
N PRO A 236 -1.26 3.88 -8.22
CA PRO A 236 -2.41 3.02 -7.97
C PRO A 236 -2.35 1.69 -8.72
N LYS A 237 -2.00 1.72 -10.00
CA LYS A 237 -2.00 0.53 -10.85
C LYS A 237 -0.90 -0.45 -10.46
N GLU A 238 0.32 0.04 -10.31
CA GLU A 238 1.52 -0.75 -9.99
C GLU A 238 1.40 -1.39 -8.60
N VAL A 239 0.86 -0.64 -7.65
CA VAL A 239 0.63 -1.09 -6.27
C VAL A 239 -0.49 -2.14 -6.23
N GLU A 240 -1.63 -1.88 -6.88
CA GLU A 240 -2.75 -2.84 -6.93
C GLU A 240 -2.33 -4.15 -7.60
N ASP A 241 -1.66 -4.08 -8.78
CA ASP A 241 -1.19 -5.25 -9.51
C ASP A 241 -0.21 -6.08 -8.67
N SER A 242 0.77 -5.43 -8.01
CA SER A 242 1.76 -6.12 -7.18
C SER A 242 1.13 -6.78 -5.96
N VAL A 243 0.25 -6.06 -5.25
CA VAL A 243 -0.46 -6.59 -4.08
C VAL A 243 -1.36 -7.75 -4.46
N CYS A 244 -2.11 -7.65 -5.58
CA CYS A 244 -2.95 -8.73 -6.06
C CYS A 244 -2.14 -9.98 -6.43
N ARG A 245 -1.01 -9.84 -7.13
CA ARG A 245 -0.12 -10.96 -7.48
C ARG A 245 0.46 -11.64 -6.24
N LEU A 246 0.96 -10.85 -5.28
CA LEU A 246 1.44 -11.38 -4.01
C LEU A 246 0.32 -12.11 -3.25
N ALA A 247 -0.87 -11.49 -3.14
CA ALA A 247 -1.97 -12.08 -2.42
C ALA A 247 -2.48 -13.40 -3.03
N GLN A 248 -2.34 -13.58 -4.35
CA GLN A 248 -2.73 -14.81 -5.04
C GLN A 248 -1.70 -15.94 -4.90
N MET A 249 -0.41 -15.61 -4.86
CA MET A 249 0.63 -16.62 -5.08
C MET A 249 1.64 -16.72 -3.92
N ALA A 250 1.82 -15.71 -3.09
CA ALA A 250 2.95 -15.64 -2.16
C ALA A 250 2.89 -16.64 -0.98
N ARG A 251 1.72 -17.20 -0.66
CA ARG A 251 1.53 -18.12 0.47
C ARG A 251 2.48 -19.32 0.45
N ALA A 252 2.60 -20.00 -0.68
CA ALA A 252 3.42 -21.22 -0.79
C ALA A 252 4.91 -20.94 -0.62
N VAL A 253 5.37 -19.75 -0.98
CA VAL A 253 6.76 -19.32 -0.85
C VAL A 253 7.06 -18.56 0.44
N GLY A 254 6.11 -18.55 1.38
CA GLY A 254 6.27 -17.98 2.72
C GLY A 254 6.36 -16.45 2.74
N MET A 255 5.66 -15.77 1.83
CA MET A 255 5.56 -14.31 1.83
C MET A 255 4.15 -13.87 2.17
N HIS A 256 4.03 -12.90 3.07
CA HIS A 256 2.76 -12.53 3.69
C HIS A 256 2.61 -11.01 3.74
N LEU A 257 1.40 -10.52 3.41
CA LEU A 257 1.05 -9.10 3.45
C LEU A 257 0.22 -8.79 4.70
N VAL A 258 0.60 -7.75 5.43
CA VAL A 258 -0.22 -7.10 6.45
C VAL A 258 -0.37 -5.65 6.05
N ILE A 259 -1.54 -5.33 5.51
CA ILE A 259 -1.83 -4.03 4.92
C ILE A 259 -2.74 -3.25 5.85
N ALA A 260 -2.34 -2.04 6.22
CA ALA A 260 -3.16 -1.17 7.04
C ALA A 260 -3.55 0.13 6.31
N THR A 261 -4.71 0.69 6.66
CA THR A 261 -5.15 1.99 6.14
C THR A 261 -6.10 2.70 7.10
N GLN A 262 -6.00 4.01 7.16
CA GLN A 262 -6.96 4.88 7.86
C GLN A 262 -8.06 5.41 6.94
N ARG A 263 -7.97 5.15 5.63
CA ARG A 263 -8.94 5.61 4.61
C ARG A 263 -9.63 4.42 3.95
N PRO A 264 -10.71 3.88 4.58
CA PRO A 264 -11.42 2.71 4.07
C PRO A 264 -12.39 3.07 2.93
N SER A 265 -11.89 3.76 1.90
CA SER A 265 -12.66 4.08 0.69
C SER A 265 -12.57 2.96 -0.35
N VAL A 266 -13.52 2.93 -1.29
CA VAL A 266 -13.54 1.93 -2.37
C VAL A 266 -12.40 2.11 -3.37
N ASP A 267 -11.80 3.30 -3.46
CA ASP A 267 -10.64 3.60 -4.29
C ASP A 267 -9.34 3.05 -3.68
N VAL A 268 -9.31 2.84 -2.37
CA VAL A 268 -8.19 2.26 -1.63
C VAL A 268 -8.37 0.76 -1.44
N ILE A 269 -9.53 0.34 -0.93
CA ILE A 269 -9.90 -1.06 -0.73
C ILE A 269 -10.77 -1.51 -1.90
N THR A 270 -10.14 -1.72 -3.05
CA THR A 270 -10.83 -2.06 -4.30
C THR A 270 -11.44 -3.46 -4.25
N GLY A 271 -12.31 -3.76 -5.21
CA GLY A 271 -12.88 -5.10 -5.37
C GLY A 271 -11.82 -6.17 -5.59
N LEU A 272 -10.72 -5.85 -6.31
CA LEU A 272 -9.60 -6.76 -6.55
C LEU A 272 -8.81 -7.06 -5.27
N ILE A 273 -8.51 -6.06 -4.48
CA ILE A 273 -7.84 -6.21 -3.17
C ILE A 273 -8.70 -7.09 -2.25
N LYS A 274 -10.02 -6.83 -2.15
CA LYS A 274 -10.94 -7.61 -1.32
C LYS A 274 -11.08 -9.06 -1.76
N ALA A 275 -11.04 -9.32 -3.05
CA ALA A 275 -11.12 -10.68 -3.59
C ALA A 275 -9.90 -11.52 -3.22
N ASN A 276 -8.73 -10.89 -3.06
CA ASN A 276 -7.46 -11.56 -2.79
C ASN A 276 -7.06 -11.57 -1.31
N ILE A 277 -7.48 -10.55 -0.54
CA ILE A 277 -7.22 -10.46 0.91
C ILE A 277 -8.53 -10.72 1.66
N SER A 278 -8.75 -11.99 2.01
CA SER A 278 -9.99 -12.45 2.63
C SER A 278 -10.05 -12.23 4.14
N SER A 279 -8.89 -12.23 4.83
CA SER A 279 -8.85 -11.99 6.28
C SER A 279 -8.74 -10.52 6.57
N ARG A 280 -9.63 -10.00 7.43
CA ARG A 280 -9.79 -8.56 7.63
C ARG A 280 -10.05 -8.24 9.10
N ILE A 281 -9.49 -7.13 9.54
CA ILE A 281 -9.79 -6.48 10.82
C ILE A 281 -10.35 -5.09 10.50
N ALA A 282 -11.57 -4.84 10.95
CA ALA A 282 -12.14 -3.50 10.99
C ALA A 282 -12.14 -2.99 12.42
N LEU A 283 -11.38 -1.94 12.66
CA LEU A 283 -11.51 -1.11 13.85
C LEU A 283 -12.65 -0.10 13.66
N THR A 284 -12.84 0.80 14.61
CA THR A 284 -13.91 1.82 14.52
C THR A 284 -13.78 2.63 13.24
N VAL A 285 -14.89 2.81 12.55
CA VAL A 285 -15.03 3.63 11.35
C VAL A 285 -16.15 4.67 11.50
N SER A 286 -16.15 5.67 10.64
CA SER A 286 -17.08 6.80 10.73
C SER A 286 -18.49 6.47 10.22
N SER A 287 -18.61 5.52 9.29
CA SER A 287 -19.87 5.22 8.63
C SER A 287 -20.09 3.72 8.40
N GLN A 288 -21.36 3.36 8.19
CA GLN A 288 -21.72 2.00 7.78
C GLN A 288 -21.19 1.66 6.38
N ILE A 289 -20.96 2.66 5.53
CA ILE A 289 -20.38 2.48 4.20
C ILE A 289 -18.94 2.01 4.35
N ASP A 290 -18.15 2.65 5.23
CA ASP A 290 -16.77 2.26 5.51
C ASP A 290 -16.69 0.84 6.06
N SER A 291 -17.59 0.49 7.00
CA SER A 291 -17.68 -0.86 7.53
C SER A 291 -17.91 -1.91 6.42
N ARG A 292 -18.83 -1.61 5.50
CA ARG A 292 -19.10 -2.50 4.36
C ARG A 292 -17.94 -2.53 3.36
N THR A 293 -17.22 -1.42 3.19
CA THR A 293 -16.03 -1.39 2.34
C THR A 293 -14.97 -2.35 2.85
N ILE A 294 -14.78 -2.45 4.17
CA ILE A 294 -13.79 -3.34 4.78
C ILE A 294 -14.32 -4.79 4.86
N LEU A 295 -15.47 -4.99 5.47
CA LEU A 295 -15.96 -6.31 5.93
C LEU A 295 -17.06 -6.92 5.05
N ASP A 296 -17.55 -6.20 4.04
CA ASP A 296 -18.79 -6.53 3.31
C ASP A 296 -20.03 -6.59 4.23
N ALA A 297 -19.92 -6.12 5.47
CA ALA A 297 -20.94 -6.10 6.51
C ALA A 297 -20.91 -4.81 7.32
N ALA A 298 -22.05 -4.42 7.87
CA ALA A 298 -22.16 -3.32 8.81
C ALA A 298 -21.72 -3.75 10.22
N GLY A 299 -21.36 -2.77 11.07
CA GLY A 299 -21.13 -2.98 12.50
C GLY A 299 -19.86 -2.36 13.04
N ALA A 300 -18.85 -2.08 12.20
CA ALA A 300 -17.63 -1.41 12.66
C ALA A 300 -17.87 0.06 13.05
N GLU A 301 -18.91 0.69 12.52
CA GLU A 301 -19.36 2.03 12.90
C GLU A 301 -19.96 2.09 14.33
N LYS A 302 -20.24 0.95 14.93
CA LYS A 302 -20.78 0.82 16.30
C LYS A 302 -19.74 0.39 17.32
N LEU A 303 -18.48 0.31 16.93
CA LEU A 303 -17.37 -0.02 17.81
C LEU A 303 -16.98 1.17 18.71
N LEU A 304 -16.36 0.87 19.84
CA LEU A 304 -16.08 1.84 20.89
C LEU A 304 -14.77 2.61 20.72
N GLY A 305 -13.96 2.27 19.70
CA GLY A 305 -12.61 2.79 19.56
C GLY A 305 -11.60 2.10 20.48
N HIS A 306 -10.37 2.64 20.55
CA HIS A 306 -9.32 2.13 21.43
C HIS A 306 -9.05 0.62 21.30
N GLY A 307 -8.98 0.13 20.06
CA GLY A 307 -8.71 -1.28 19.77
C GLY A 307 -9.94 -2.18 19.73
N ASP A 308 -11.16 -1.69 19.99
CA ASP A 308 -12.38 -2.47 19.75
C ASP A 308 -12.51 -2.74 18.24
N MET A 309 -12.57 -4.01 17.85
CA MET A 309 -12.48 -4.42 16.45
C MET A 309 -13.47 -5.55 16.11
N LEU A 310 -13.74 -5.66 14.82
CA LEU A 310 -14.37 -6.81 14.19
C LEU A 310 -13.33 -7.58 13.39
N TYR A 311 -12.99 -8.77 13.84
CA TYR A 311 -12.03 -9.67 13.18
C TYR A 311 -12.78 -10.70 12.34
N ASN A 312 -12.47 -10.73 11.04
CA ASN A 312 -13.08 -11.64 10.08
C ASN A 312 -11.98 -12.48 9.40
N PRO A 313 -11.56 -13.60 10.00
CA PRO A 313 -10.60 -14.50 9.37
C PRO A 313 -11.22 -15.24 8.17
N ILE A 314 -10.37 -15.71 7.26
CA ILE A 314 -10.80 -16.54 6.14
C ILE A 314 -11.63 -17.75 6.61
N GLY A 315 -12.77 -17.99 5.96
CA GLY A 315 -13.69 -19.09 6.30
C GLY A 315 -14.67 -18.79 7.44
N ALA A 316 -14.57 -17.65 8.11
CA ALA A 316 -15.56 -17.24 9.09
C ALA A 316 -16.87 -16.81 8.42
N SER A 317 -18.00 -17.26 8.98
CA SER A 317 -19.34 -16.87 8.49
C SER A 317 -19.75 -15.46 8.93
N LYS A 318 -19.20 -14.97 10.03
CA LYS A 318 -19.42 -13.64 10.58
C LYS A 318 -18.17 -13.14 11.29
N PRO A 319 -17.94 -11.81 11.33
CA PRO A 319 -16.85 -11.23 12.10
C PRO A 319 -17.03 -11.48 13.61
N LEU A 320 -15.93 -11.80 14.28
CA LEU A 320 -15.82 -11.88 15.73
C LEU A 320 -15.48 -10.51 16.31
N ARG A 321 -16.21 -10.07 17.34
CA ARG A 321 -15.84 -8.85 18.08
C ARG A 321 -14.70 -9.17 19.06
N VAL A 322 -13.64 -8.40 18.99
CA VAL A 322 -12.44 -8.56 19.80
C VAL A 322 -12.06 -7.20 20.39
N GLN A 323 -11.80 -7.16 21.69
CA GLN A 323 -11.09 -6.04 22.28
C GLN A 323 -9.61 -6.24 22.07
N GLY A 324 -9.01 -5.40 21.25
CA GLY A 324 -7.58 -5.41 20.93
C GLY A 324 -6.71 -5.25 22.18
N CYS A 325 -5.58 -5.93 22.19
CA CYS A 325 -4.62 -5.76 23.26
C CYS A 325 -3.86 -4.43 23.10
N PHE A 326 -3.43 -3.88 24.21
CA PHE A 326 -2.64 -2.68 24.30
C PHE A 326 -1.19 -3.03 24.57
N ILE A 327 -0.31 -2.40 23.83
CA ILE A 327 1.13 -2.35 24.07
C ILE A 327 1.55 -0.88 23.97
N SER A 328 2.34 -0.41 24.92
CA SER A 328 2.82 0.98 24.92
C SER A 328 4.02 1.16 23.98
N ASP A 329 4.32 2.40 23.64
CA ASP A 329 5.46 2.74 22.80
C ASP A 329 6.78 2.37 23.48
N GLU A 330 6.86 2.57 24.78
CA GLU A 330 8.04 2.22 25.60
C GLU A 330 8.25 0.70 25.64
N GLU A 331 7.18 -0.10 25.67
CA GLU A 331 7.28 -1.57 25.63
C GLU A 331 7.77 -2.05 24.26
N VAL A 332 7.31 -1.42 23.17
CA VAL A 332 7.77 -1.72 21.80
C VAL A 332 9.25 -1.34 21.65
N GLU A 333 9.66 -0.17 22.13
CA GLU A 333 11.06 0.29 22.10
C GLU A 333 11.97 -0.64 22.90
N ALA A 334 11.56 -1.03 24.11
CA ALA A 334 12.31 -1.96 24.95
C ALA A 334 12.50 -3.32 24.26
N LEU A 335 11.46 -3.84 23.57
CA LEU A 335 11.58 -5.06 22.80
C LEU A 335 12.53 -4.88 21.60
N CYS A 336 12.41 -3.79 20.87
CA CYS A 336 13.29 -3.50 19.74
C CYS A 336 14.75 -3.41 20.16
N ASP A 337 15.04 -2.76 21.28
CA ASP A 337 16.39 -2.67 21.84
C ASP A 337 16.92 -4.04 22.27
N PHE A 338 16.07 -4.86 22.89
CA PHE A 338 16.45 -6.23 23.23
C PHE A 338 16.83 -7.05 21.98
N VAL A 339 16.02 -6.93 20.90
CA VAL A 339 16.26 -7.65 19.64
C VAL A 339 17.53 -7.13 18.93
N LYS A 340 17.77 -5.80 18.94
CA LYS A 340 19.01 -5.19 18.39
C LYS A 340 20.27 -5.67 19.12
N ASN A 341 20.18 -5.86 20.42
CA ASN A 341 21.31 -6.36 21.23
C ASN A 341 21.64 -7.84 20.96
N GLN A 342 20.76 -8.59 20.31
CA GLN A 342 21.00 -10.01 19.95
C GLN A 342 21.66 -10.17 18.59
N GLY A 343 21.67 -9.17 17.74
CA GLY A 343 22.29 -9.23 16.42
C GLY A 343 22.24 -7.89 15.70
N GLU A 344 23.25 -7.62 14.89
CA GLU A 344 23.29 -6.43 14.04
C GLU A 344 22.36 -6.56 12.84
N SER A 345 21.74 -5.46 12.44
CA SER A 345 20.96 -5.42 11.20
C SER A 345 21.94 -5.51 10.00
N GLN A 346 21.75 -6.52 9.18
CA GLN A 346 22.44 -6.65 7.91
C GLN A 346 21.46 -6.34 6.80
N TYR A 347 21.44 -5.06 6.39
CA TYR A 347 20.64 -4.66 5.25
C TYR A 347 21.20 -5.20 3.95
N ASP A 348 20.34 -5.71 3.09
CA ASP A 348 20.72 -6.22 1.78
C ASP A 348 20.78 -5.03 0.78
N GLU A 349 22.01 -4.68 0.40
CA GLU A 349 22.26 -3.58 -0.55
C GLU A 349 21.77 -3.91 -1.97
N GLU A 350 21.73 -5.19 -2.35
CA GLU A 350 21.24 -5.61 -3.67
C GLU A 350 19.73 -5.40 -3.74
N ILE A 351 19.02 -5.79 -2.69
CA ILE A 351 17.58 -5.53 -2.57
C ILE A 351 17.30 -4.03 -2.62
N ALA A 352 18.07 -3.21 -1.90
CA ALA A 352 17.89 -1.76 -1.90
C ALA A 352 18.09 -1.15 -3.30
N LYS A 353 19.11 -1.59 -4.05
CA LYS A 353 19.35 -1.16 -5.43
C LYS A 353 18.26 -1.62 -6.39
N GLU A 354 17.77 -2.86 -6.24
CA GLU A 354 16.65 -3.34 -7.06
C GLU A 354 15.36 -2.55 -6.83
N ILE A 355 15.07 -2.21 -5.58
CA ILE A 355 13.93 -1.37 -5.23
C ILE A 355 14.04 0.01 -5.90
N GLU A 356 15.22 0.63 -5.84
CA GLU A 356 15.47 1.92 -6.50
C GLU A 356 15.37 1.82 -8.03
N ALA A 357 15.92 0.78 -8.63
CA ALA A 357 15.84 0.58 -10.07
C ALA A 357 14.39 0.41 -10.55
N LYS A 358 13.56 -0.31 -9.81
CA LYS A 358 12.14 -0.49 -10.13
C LYS A 358 11.34 0.79 -9.93
N ALA A 359 11.61 1.57 -8.89
CA ALA A 359 11.00 2.88 -8.67
C ALA A 359 11.30 3.88 -9.79
N VAL A 360 12.47 3.76 -10.45
CA VAL A 360 12.88 4.61 -11.60
C VAL A 360 12.24 4.13 -12.91
N GLN A 361 12.03 2.83 -13.09
CA GLN A 361 11.35 2.30 -14.28
C GLN A 361 9.90 2.77 -14.38
N ASP A 362 9.22 2.97 -13.25
CA ASP A 362 7.85 3.50 -13.20
C ASP A 362 7.79 4.99 -13.62
N LYS A 363 8.88 5.76 -13.49
CA LYS A 363 8.96 7.12 -14.07
C LYS A 363 8.87 7.12 -15.59
N LYS A 364 9.25 6.04 -16.29
CA LYS A 364 9.18 5.93 -17.74
C LYS A 364 7.81 5.47 -18.28
N SER A 365 6.93 4.98 -17.40
CA SER A 365 5.61 4.48 -17.75
C SER A 365 4.45 5.41 -17.35
N SER A 366 4.71 6.49 -16.61
CA SER A 366 3.68 7.46 -16.22
C SER A 366 3.50 8.53 -17.29
N PRO A 367 2.29 8.70 -17.87
CA PRO A 367 2.04 9.73 -18.90
C PRO A 367 1.87 11.15 -18.35
N PHE A 368 2.00 11.38 -17.06
CA PHE A 368 1.73 12.65 -16.42
C PHE A 368 2.75 12.98 -15.34
N GLU A 369 3.94 13.44 -15.75
CA GLU A 369 4.75 14.38 -14.98
C GLU A 369 5.61 15.14 -15.97
N ASP A 370 5.23 16.40 -16.14
CA ASP A 370 5.98 17.48 -16.74
C ASP A 370 7.09 17.87 -15.76
N ASP A 371 8.25 17.23 -15.89
CA ASP A 371 9.51 17.74 -15.34
C ASP A 371 10.38 18.09 -16.54
N GLY A 372 10.61 19.40 -16.65
CA GLY A 372 11.42 19.99 -17.67
C GLY A 372 12.80 19.35 -17.82
N ASP A 373 12.89 18.45 -18.78
CA ASP A 373 14.13 18.17 -19.50
C ASP A 373 13.77 18.10 -20.99
N ALA A 374 14.09 19.19 -21.64
CA ALA A 374 14.03 19.32 -23.08
C ALA A 374 14.91 18.25 -23.75
N GLU A 375 14.41 17.70 -24.88
CA GLU A 375 15.15 16.98 -25.91
C GLU A 375 15.14 15.44 -25.93
N GLN A 376 14.03 14.77 -25.56
CA GLN A 376 13.86 13.42 -26.12
C GLN A 376 12.61 13.35 -27.01
N LEU A 377 12.83 13.25 -28.33
CA LEU A 377 11.80 13.00 -29.33
C LEU A 377 11.11 11.65 -29.07
N ASP A 378 9.80 11.56 -29.28
CA ASP A 378 9.07 10.29 -29.17
C ASP A 378 9.68 9.23 -30.12
N VAL A 379 9.76 7.98 -29.71
CA VAL A 379 10.29 6.85 -30.51
C VAL A 379 9.55 6.71 -31.85
N LEU A 380 8.32 7.19 -31.96
CA LEU A 380 7.52 7.19 -33.18
C LEU A 380 7.60 8.52 -33.95
N PHE A 381 8.47 9.46 -33.54
CA PHE A 381 8.58 10.79 -34.15
C PHE A 381 8.92 10.71 -35.63
N ASP A 382 10.00 10.00 -36.00
CA ASP A 382 10.43 9.85 -37.40
C ASP A 382 9.35 9.22 -38.28
N LYS A 383 8.65 8.21 -37.72
CA LYS A 383 7.54 7.56 -38.39
C LYS A 383 6.32 8.48 -38.56
N ALA A 384 6.10 9.38 -37.59
CA ALA A 384 5.05 10.39 -37.69
C ALA A 384 5.39 11.42 -38.77
N VAL A 385 6.66 11.86 -38.88
CA VAL A 385 7.13 12.75 -39.95
C VAL A 385 6.88 12.13 -41.34
N ASP A 386 7.29 10.88 -41.53
CA ASP A 386 7.07 10.16 -42.78
C ASP A 386 5.57 10.11 -43.16
N ILE A 387 4.71 9.78 -42.23
CA ILE A 387 3.26 9.72 -42.43
C ILE A 387 2.69 11.08 -42.79
N VAL A 388 3.11 12.15 -42.08
CA VAL A 388 2.62 13.53 -42.32
C VAL A 388 3.05 14.03 -43.68
N LEU A 389 4.35 13.82 -44.07
CA LEU A 389 4.87 14.22 -45.34
C LEU A 389 4.29 13.45 -46.54
N GLU A 390 3.98 12.17 -46.34
CA GLU A 390 3.40 11.31 -47.38
C GLU A 390 1.91 11.59 -47.60
N THR A 391 1.16 11.86 -46.53
CA THR A 391 -0.30 12.03 -46.61
C THR A 391 -0.76 13.48 -46.73
N GLY A 392 0.13 14.44 -46.48
CA GLY A 392 -0.25 15.84 -46.48
C GLY A 392 -1.20 16.28 -45.37
N THR A 393 -1.32 15.48 -44.31
CA THR A 393 -2.27 15.72 -43.23
C THR A 393 -1.59 15.66 -41.86
N ALA A 394 -1.63 16.77 -41.12
CA ALA A 394 -1.09 16.89 -39.77
C ALA A 394 -2.21 17.19 -38.79
N SER A 395 -2.74 16.19 -38.11
CA SER A 395 -3.70 16.35 -37.02
C SER A 395 -3.58 15.25 -35.98
N THR A 396 -3.85 15.57 -34.70
CA THR A 396 -3.76 14.62 -33.58
C THR A 396 -4.60 13.37 -33.83
N SER A 397 -5.85 13.53 -34.26
CA SER A 397 -6.75 12.40 -34.51
C SER A 397 -6.35 11.54 -35.71
N PHE A 398 -5.62 12.12 -36.66
CA PHE A 398 -5.08 11.38 -37.81
C PHE A 398 -3.87 10.53 -37.40
N LEU A 399 -2.90 11.13 -36.68
CA LEU A 399 -1.75 10.38 -36.16
C LEU A 399 -2.14 9.31 -35.16
N GLN A 400 -3.13 9.58 -34.28
CA GLN A 400 -3.68 8.60 -33.38
C GLN A 400 -4.13 7.31 -34.12
N ARG A 401 -4.88 7.46 -35.21
CA ARG A 401 -5.34 6.32 -36.01
C ARG A 401 -4.22 5.61 -36.77
N LYS A 402 -3.28 6.36 -37.33
CA LYS A 402 -2.21 5.80 -38.18
C LYS A 402 -1.12 5.12 -37.38
N LEU A 403 -0.78 5.66 -36.21
CA LEU A 403 0.26 5.13 -35.31
C LEU A 403 -0.32 4.19 -34.24
N SER A 404 -1.65 4.07 -34.14
CA SER A 404 -2.35 3.28 -33.10
C SER A 404 -1.96 3.70 -31.69
N VAL A 405 -1.87 5.02 -31.42
CA VAL A 405 -1.50 5.61 -30.13
C VAL A 405 -2.69 6.29 -29.47
N GLY A 406 -2.64 6.50 -28.13
CA GLY A 406 -3.64 7.27 -27.41
C GLY A 406 -3.63 8.76 -27.77
N TYR A 407 -4.71 9.49 -27.47
CA TYR A 407 -4.87 10.90 -27.81
C TYR A 407 -3.75 11.78 -27.25
N ALA A 408 -3.37 11.60 -25.98
CA ALA A 408 -2.31 12.38 -25.33
C ALA A 408 -0.94 12.21 -26.03
N ARG A 409 -0.57 10.98 -26.39
CA ARG A 409 0.68 10.69 -27.10
C ARG A 409 0.65 11.25 -28.53
N GLY A 410 -0.49 11.15 -29.21
CA GLY A 410 -0.68 11.77 -30.53
C GLY A 410 -0.57 13.30 -30.49
N ALA A 411 -1.08 13.94 -29.44
CA ALA A 411 -0.93 15.39 -29.23
C ALA A 411 0.53 15.77 -28.99
N LYS A 412 1.26 15.05 -28.11
CA LYS A 412 2.67 15.29 -27.84
C LYS A 412 3.53 15.16 -29.10
N ILE A 413 3.27 14.16 -29.94
CA ILE A 413 3.99 14.00 -31.22
C ILE A 413 3.70 15.20 -32.16
N ILE A 414 2.47 15.67 -32.21
CA ILE A 414 2.09 16.86 -33.00
C ILE A 414 2.84 18.11 -32.50
N ASP A 415 2.92 18.30 -31.20
CA ASP A 415 3.64 19.42 -30.59
C ASP A 415 5.15 19.35 -30.87
N GLN A 416 5.75 18.17 -30.82
CA GLN A 416 7.15 17.95 -31.23
C GLN A 416 7.39 18.22 -32.72
N LEU A 417 6.45 17.87 -33.61
CA LEU A 417 6.51 18.19 -35.04
C LEU A 417 6.45 19.71 -35.28
N GLU A 418 5.67 20.46 -34.51
CA GLU A 418 5.60 21.90 -34.55
C GLU A 418 6.89 22.52 -34.02
N GLU A 419 7.39 22.09 -32.88
CA GLU A 419 8.66 22.57 -32.26
C GLU A 419 9.85 22.38 -33.18
N LYS A 420 9.93 21.26 -33.90
CA LYS A 420 11.00 21.00 -34.91
C LYS A 420 10.73 21.66 -36.24
N GLY A 421 9.68 22.48 -36.37
CA GLY A 421 9.38 23.26 -37.59
C GLY A 421 8.97 22.41 -38.80
N ILE A 422 8.45 21.21 -38.57
CA ILE A 422 7.97 20.32 -39.63
C ILE A 422 6.53 20.71 -40.02
N ILE A 423 5.75 21.14 -39.05
CA ILE A 423 4.37 21.63 -39.24
C ILE A 423 4.18 23.00 -38.58
N GLY A 424 3.24 23.77 -39.08
CA GLY A 424 2.86 25.07 -38.54
C GLY A 424 1.95 24.99 -37.34
N PRO A 425 1.66 26.14 -36.68
CA PRO A 425 0.81 26.24 -35.51
C PRO A 425 -0.64 25.85 -35.80
N ALA A 426 -1.39 25.55 -34.73
CA ALA A 426 -2.80 25.15 -34.82
C ALA A 426 -3.64 26.23 -35.48
N ASN A 427 -4.35 25.91 -36.55
CA ASN A 427 -5.22 26.85 -37.31
C ASN A 427 -6.69 26.42 -37.23
N GLY A 428 -7.28 26.56 -36.03
CA GLY A 428 -8.69 26.24 -35.78
C GLY A 428 -9.04 24.76 -36.00
N SER A 429 -10.12 24.48 -36.72
CA SER A 429 -10.60 23.11 -37.00
C SER A 429 -9.96 22.47 -38.25
N LYS A 430 -9.09 23.15 -38.96
CA LYS A 430 -8.37 22.61 -40.12
C LYS A 430 -7.06 21.97 -39.69
N GLY A 431 -6.58 20.92 -40.42
CA GLY A 431 -5.26 20.33 -40.21
C GLY A 431 -4.15 21.37 -40.26
N ARG A 432 -3.07 21.16 -39.52
CA ARG A 432 -1.92 22.08 -39.51
C ARG A 432 -1.19 22.05 -40.85
N GLU A 433 -0.61 23.18 -41.25
CA GLU A 433 0.14 23.32 -42.49
C GLU A 433 1.49 22.59 -42.39
N ILE A 434 1.93 21.95 -43.46
CA ILE A 434 3.23 21.27 -43.53
C ILE A 434 4.25 22.24 -44.07
N LEU A 435 5.32 22.51 -43.32
CA LEU A 435 6.29 23.53 -43.61
C LEU A 435 7.51 23.03 -44.40
N ILE A 436 7.80 21.72 -44.38
CA ILE A 436 8.95 21.12 -45.05
C ILE A 436 8.50 20.02 -46.01
N ASN A 437 9.34 19.75 -47.01
CA ASN A 437 9.15 18.61 -47.90
C ASN A 437 10.08 17.42 -47.50
N ARG A 438 9.90 16.27 -48.17
CA ARG A 438 10.64 15.03 -47.87
C ARG A 438 12.15 15.19 -48.12
N GLN A 439 12.56 16.00 -49.06
CA GLN A 439 13.98 16.23 -49.36
C GLN A 439 14.64 17.05 -48.25
N GLN A 440 13.98 18.08 -47.76
CA GLN A 440 14.44 18.89 -46.64
C GLN A 440 14.51 18.09 -45.35
N TRP A 441 13.57 17.15 -45.12
CA TRP A 441 13.64 16.23 -43.99
C TRP A 441 14.88 15.32 -44.04
N LEU A 442 15.18 14.73 -45.18
CA LEU A 442 16.36 13.89 -45.35
C LEU A 442 17.67 14.67 -45.16
N GLU A 443 17.71 15.93 -45.59
CA GLU A 443 18.85 16.83 -45.35
C GLU A 443 19.00 17.12 -43.85
N MET A 444 17.92 17.38 -43.12
CA MET A 444 17.94 17.58 -41.66
C MET A 444 18.43 16.34 -40.92
N GLN A 445 18.01 15.15 -41.31
CA GLN A 445 18.51 13.88 -40.74
C GLN A 445 20.01 13.67 -41.03
N ALA A 446 20.49 13.99 -42.21
CA ALA A 446 21.88 13.87 -42.57
C ALA A 446 22.79 14.84 -41.77
N TYR A 447 22.32 16.05 -41.50
CA TYR A 447 23.01 17.01 -40.62
C TYR A 447 23.05 16.54 -39.16
N SER A 448 22.00 15.90 -38.67
CA SER A 448 21.94 15.38 -37.30
C SER A 448 22.84 14.15 -37.08
N SER A 449 23.09 13.37 -38.13
CA SER A 449 23.90 12.14 -38.06
C SER A 449 25.42 12.42 -38.09
N ASN A 450 25.86 13.64 -38.35
CA ASN A 450 27.27 14.02 -38.55
C ASN A 450 27.89 14.77 -37.37
N LYS A 451 27.35 14.66 -36.13
CA LYS A 451 28.02 15.10 -34.90
C LYS A 451 28.93 14.00 -34.36
N VAL A 452 30.19 13.98 -34.84
CA VAL A 452 31.33 13.30 -34.21
C VAL A 452 31.65 14.00 -32.89
N PRO A 453 31.98 13.27 -31.81
CA PRO A 453 32.32 13.89 -30.53
C PRO A 453 33.67 14.63 -30.64
N PHE A 454 33.64 15.89 -30.19
CA PHE A 454 34.81 16.75 -30.11
C PHE A 454 35.71 16.28 -28.95
N THR A 455 36.82 15.66 -29.26
CA THR A 455 37.94 15.49 -28.33
C THR A 455 38.80 16.77 -28.37
N SER A 456 39.00 17.32 -27.19
CA SER A 456 39.91 18.44 -26.91
C SER A 456 41.34 18.03 -27.22
N GLU A 457 41.91 18.61 -28.26
CA GLU A 457 43.36 18.90 -28.42
C GLU A 457 43.55 19.71 -29.70
N ASN A 458 43.91 20.98 -29.54
CA ASN A 458 44.89 21.80 -30.25
C ASN A 458 44.46 23.26 -30.29
N THR A 459 45.05 23.98 -29.34
CA THR A 459 45.31 25.41 -29.38
C THR A 459 46.50 25.63 -30.33
N GLU A 460 46.29 26.40 -31.40
CA GLU A 460 47.33 27.33 -31.91
C GLU A 460 46.78 28.19 -33.05
N GLN A 461 46.82 29.49 -32.76
CA GLN A 461 47.08 30.63 -33.65
C GLN A 461 46.25 30.81 -34.94
N MET A 462 45.49 31.88 -34.95
CA MET A 462 45.70 32.95 -35.96
C MET A 462 45.00 34.24 -35.54
N SER A 463 45.83 35.26 -35.32
CA SER A 463 45.56 36.70 -35.23
C SER A 463 45.09 37.27 -36.56
N PHE A 464 44.24 38.29 -36.50
CA PHE A 464 44.29 39.50 -37.38
C PHE A 464 43.12 40.38 -37.06
N ASP A 465 43.36 41.45 -36.53
CA ASP A 465 43.53 42.90 -36.79
C ASP A 465 42.23 43.70 -36.57
N GLU A 466 42.51 44.67 -35.74
CA GLU A 466 41.75 45.89 -35.46
C GLU A 466 41.54 46.75 -36.70
N ASN A 467 40.41 47.46 -36.76
CA ASN A 467 40.42 48.93 -36.85
C ASN A 467 38.96 49.48 -36.91
N GLU A 468 38.72 50.42 -35.97
CA GLU A 468 38.26 51.81 -36.16
C GLU A 468 36.82 51.94 -36.70
N ILE A 469 35.93 52.68 -36.03
CA ILE A 469 35.89 54.14 -35.88
C ILE A 469 34.75 54.50 -34.85
N GLU A 470 35.10 55.32 -33.84
CA GLU A 470 34.51 56.56 -33.32
C GLU A 470 32.97 56.74 -33.41
N ASP A 471 32.30 57.30 -32.51
CA ASP A 471 32.37 58.27 -31.40
C ASP A 471 31.02 58.94 -31.33
N ASP A 472 30.80 59.63 -30.24
CA ASP A 472 29.74 60.56 -29.86
C ASP A 472 28.52 59.93 -29.15
N GLY A 473 28.30 60.15 -27.92
CA GLY A 473 28.53 61.34 -27.10
C GLY A 473 27.27 61.63 -26.31
N VAL A 474 27.47 61.74 -25.03
CA VAL A 474 26.91 62.78 -24.14
C VAL A 474 25.58 62.56 -23.42
N VAL A 475 25.74 62.41 -22.09
CA VAL A 475 25.19 63.19 -20.96
C VAL A 475 23.85 62.75 -20.34
N SER A 476 24.05 62.30 -19.10
CA SER A 476 23.44 62.73 -17.80
C SER A 476 21.89 62.83 -17.70
N GLU A 477 21.31 62.55 -16.66
CA GLU A 477 21.38 62.87 -15.23
C GLU A 477 20.35 62.07 -14.42
N ASN A 478 20.75 61.65 -13.27
CA ASN A 478 20.17 61.72 -11.94
C ASN A 478 18.69 62.05 -11.75
N TYR A 479 18.03 61.36 -10.88
CA TYR A 479 17.62 61.77 -9.52
C TYR A 479 16.70 60.71 -8.86
N ASN A 480 17.16 60.18 -7.79
CA ASN A 480 16.64 60.18 -6.43
C ASN A 480 15.13 60.10 -6.20
N ASP A 481 14.91 59.10 -5.36
CA ASP A 481 14.36 59.15 -4.01
C ASP A 481 12.85 59.12 -3.77
N ILE A 482 12.55 58.34 -2.78
CA ILE A 482 11.70 58.50 -1.59
C ILE A 482 10.29 57.87 -1.63
N ASP A 483 10.19 56.91 -0.67
CA ASP A 483 9.16 56.58 0.33
C ASP A 483 7.67 56.39 -0.12
N GLU A 484 7.16 55.28 0.21
CA GLU A 484 6.46 54.83 1.43
C GLU A 484 6.14 53.36 1.40
#